data_2690beb3ee02175e2d09120adfcbb641
#
_entry.id   2690beb3ee02175e2d09120adfcbb641
#
_cell.length_a   1.000
_cell.length_b   1.000
_cell.length_c   1.000
_cell.angle_alpha   90.00
_cell.angle_beta   90.00
_cell.angle_gamma   90.00
#
_symmetry.space_group_name_H-M   'P 1'
#
loop_
_entity.id
_entity.type
_entity.pdbx_description
1 polymer ?
#
loop_
_entity_poly.entity_id
_entity_poly.type
_entity_poly.pdbx_seq_one_letter_code
_entity_poly.pdbx_strand_id
1 'polypeptide(L)'
;MDFPGKFGDHILPNQIHKINLSFIVNKFLRRRGGTAGNTSYALGLLDTKHILFSYAGKDFDEYKKDFKKLNISTKYVQIASNVFTTTGFVMTDKTDNQIWGYFYGATDFVSKLKLDTIAKKNDLVHIGPSGTKGSISFVKQCIRQKLSYMFDPGFILTEVTNEDLELGIKNCKYLIGNDYEIALVQKRFKNWKSLFKNKIVITTLGGKGAIIEENGNSIKIKAAKARKVIDPTGAGDAWRAGFLAGIERGFDLKTCGQMGAVAASFAVEEYGTQGFFFTKIQFKNRYRQNYHSMLNL
;
A
#
# COMPACT_ATOMS: atom_id res chain seq x y z
N MET A 1 -5.72 -19.29 0.37
CA MET A 1 -6.34 -20.63 0.56
C MET A 1 -7.73 -20.57 -0.06
N ASP A 2 -8.06 -21.51 -0.93
CA ASP A 2 -9.33 -21.51 -1.63
C ASP A 2 -10.27 -22.55 -0.98
N PHE A 3 -11.36 -22.08 -0.42
CA PHE A 3 -12.40 -22.92 0.17
C PHE A 3 -13.45 -23.28 -0.91
N PRO A 4 -13.71 -24.55 -1.18
CA PRO A 4 -14.59 -25.00 -2.28
C PRO A 4 -16.10 -24.90 -1.97
N GLY A 5 -16.50 -24.16 -0.95
CA GLY A 5 -17.88 -23.86 -0.55
C GLY A 5 -18.16 -22.37 -0.47
N LYS A 6 -19.29 -22.01 0.17
CA LYS A 6 -19.60 -20.63 0.55
C LYS A 6 -19.57 -20.54 2.07
N PHE A 7 -18.98 -19.48 2.62
CA PHE A 7 -18.95 -19.29 4.08
C PHE A 7 -20.38 -19.19 4.67
N GLY A 8 -21.30 -18.54 3.94
CA GLY A 8 -22.68 -18.40 4.36
C GLY A 8 -23.42 -19.71 4.57
N ASP A 9 -22.98 -20.82 3.94
CA ASP A 9 -23.60 -22.14 4.12
C ASP A 9 -23.15 -22.82 5.44
N HIS A 10 -22.07 -22.32 6.05
CA HIS A 10 -21.44 -22.91 7.25
C HIS A 10 -21.51 -22.01 8.47
N ILE A 11 -21.57 -20.69 8.29
CA ILE A 11 -21.62 -19.71 9.38
C ILE A 11 -23.09 -19.41 9.70
N LEU A 12 -23.54 -19.80 10.91
CA LEU A 12 -24.88 -19.49 11.39
C LEU A 12 -24.90 -18.11 12.04
N PRO A 13 -25.55 -17.08 11.45
CA PRO A 13 -25.50 -15.71 11.96
C PRO A 13 -25.95 -15.57 13.43
N ASN A 14 -26.90 -16.38 13.83
CA ASN A 14 -27.45 -16.36 15.20
C ASN A 14 -26.57 -17.09 16.22
N GLN A 15 -25.49 -17.79 15.78
CA GLN A 15 -24.56 -18.54 16.63
C GLN A 15 -23.13 -18.07 16.51
N ILE A 16 -22.91 -16.91 15.98
CA ILE A 16 -21.57 -16.32 15.75
C ILE A 16 -20.71 -16.24 17.03
N HIS A 17 -21.36 -16.16 18.19
CA HIS A 17 -20.71 -16.13 19.50
C HIS A 17 -20.15 -17.50 19.97
N LYS A 18 -20.45 -18.59 19.24
CA LYS A 18 -20.01 -19.97 19.52
C LYS A 18 -19.40 -20.65 18.30
N ILE A 19 -18.73 -19.88 17.44
CA ILE A 19 -18.14 -20.42 16.22
C ILE A 19 -17.06 -21.44 16.56
N ASN A 20 -17.25 -22.67 16.08
CA ASN A 20 -16.25 -23.72 16.00
C ASN A 20 -16.37 -24.37 14.62
N LEU A 21 -15.67 -23.81 13.64
CA LEU A 21 -15.75 -24.23 12.24
C LEU A 21 -14.39 -24.66 11.73
N SER A 22 -14.38 -25.74 10.95
CA SER A 22 -13.22 -26.21 10.19
C SER A 22 -13.54 -26.17 8.71
N PHE A 23 -12.71 -25.50 7.94
CA PHE A 23 -12.84 -25.45 6.50
C PHE A 23 -11.75 -26.29 5.84
N ILE A 24 -12.15 -27.23 4.98
CA ILE A 24 -11.21 -27.99 4.15
C ILE A 24 -10.94 -27.17 2.90
N VAL A 25 -9.68 -26.77 2.71
CA VAL A 25 -9.24 -26.01 1.55
C VAL A 25 -8.59 -26.92 0.53
N ASN A 26 -8.86 -26.71 -0.74
CA ASN A 26 -8.32 -27.52 -1.84
C ASN A 26 -7.12 -26.89 -2.53
N LYS A 27 -6.76 -25.64 -2.16
CA LYS A 27 -5.59 -24.94 -2.68
C LYS A 27 -4.96 -24.06 -1.61
N PHE A 28 -3.66 -24.20 -1.48
CA PHE A 28 -2.84 -23.35 -0.62
C PHE A 28 -1.71 -22.72 -1.44
N LEU A 29 -1.60 -21.41 -1.40
CA LEU A 29 -0.53 -20.66 -2.04
C LEU A 29 0.12 -19.74 -1.02
N ARG A 30 1.45 -19.77 -0.94
CA ARG A 30 2.24 -18.77 -0.24
C ARG A 30 2.72 -17.73 -1.25
N ARG A 31 2.45 -16.48 -1.00
CA ARG A 31 2.87 -15.35 -1.84
C ARG A 31 3.61 -14.32 -0.99
N ARG A 32 4.47 -13.55 -1.64
CA ARG A 32 5.07 -12.38 -1.01
C ARG A 32 4.03 -11.28 -0.90
N GLY A 33 4.20 -10.43 0.11
CA GLY A 33 3.27 -9.35 0.38
C GLY A 33 3.89 -8.29 1.28
N GLY A 34 3.03 -7.54 1.94
CA GLY A 34 3.39 -6.42 2.79
C GLY A 34 3.52 -5.13 2.00
N THR A 35 2.80 -4.09 2.43
CA THR A 35 2.65 -2.80 1.72
C THR A 35 3.98 -2.20 1.28
N ALA A 36 4.98 -2.14 2.18
CA ALA A 36 6.31 -1.61 1.86
C ALA A 36 7.03 -2.45 0.79
N GLY A 37 6.95 -3.79 0.89
CA GLY A 37 7.52 -4.71 -0.08
C GLY A 37 6.85 -4.61 -1.44
N ASN A 38 5.52 -4.53 -1.47
CA ASN A 38 4.74 -4.39 -2.71
C ASN A 38 5.04 -3.09 -3.43
N THR A 39 5.07 -1.97 -2.68
CA THR A 39 5.43 -0.67 -3.22
C THR A 39 6.88 -0.66 -3.74
N SER A 40 7.84 -1.24 -2.99
CA SER A 40 9.23 -1.37 -3.44
C SER A 40 9.37 -2.23 -4.69
N TYR A 41 8.61 -3.31 -4.80
CA TYR A 41 8.57 -4.16 -5.99
C TYR A 41 8.20 -3.35 -7.24
N ALA A 42 7.10 -2.62 -7.18
CA ALA A 42 6.62 -1.82 -8.31
C ALA A 42 7.54 -0.62 -8.62
N LEU A 43 8.16 0.02 -7.60
CA LEU A 43 9.19 1.04 -7.79
C LEU A 43 10.43 0.47 -8.49
N GLY A 44 10.82 -0.75 -8.14
CA GLY A 44 11.92 -1.46 -8.81
C GLY A 44 11.65 -1.69 -10.29
N LEU A 45 10.44 -2.12 -10.67
CA LEU A 45 10.03 -2.25 -12.08
C LEU A 45 10.05 -0.91 -12.84
N LEU A 46 9.85 0.20 -12.14
CA LEU A 46 9.92 1.56 -12.69
C LEU A 46 11.34 2.14 -12.64
N ASP A 47 12.33 1.37 -12.16
CA ASP A 47 13.71 1.83 -11.99
C ASP A 47 13.81 3.13 -11.17
N THR A 48 13.01 3.20 -10.13
CA THR A 48 12.95 4.36 -9.23
C THR A 48 13.83 4.11 -8.01
N LYS A 49 14.77 5.02 -7.75
CA LYS A 49 15.64 4.94 -6.56
C LYS A 49 14.80 5.11 -5.31
N HIS A 50 14.90 4.15 -4.41
CA HIS A 50 14.18 4.18 -3.14
C HIS A 50 14.93 3.38 -2.07
N ILE A 51 14.55 3.60 -0.82
CA ILE A 51 15.03 2.84 0.33
C ILE A 51 13.83 2.09 0.92
N LEU A 52 13.92 0.75 0.94
CA LEU A 52 13.01 -0.08 1.71
C LEU A 52 13.48 -0.13 3.17
N PHE A 53 12.71 0.51 4.06
CA PHE A 53 13.04 0.63 5.48
C PHE A 53 11.95 -0.02 6.32
N SER A 54 12.25 -1.19 6.86
CA SER A 54 11.26 -2.00 7.58
C SER A 54 11.97 -3.02 8.48
N TYR A 55 11.18 -3.80 9.22
CA TYR A 55 11.59 -5.04 9.85
C TYR A 55 11.03 -6.25 9.11
N ALA A 56 11.82 -7.31 9.06
CA ALA A 56 11.40 -8.64 8.62
C ALA A 56 11.82 -9.68 9.67
N GLY A 57 11.23 -10.86 9.61
CA GLY A 57 11.54 -11.95 10.52
C GLY A 57 12.63 -12.88 10.00
N LYS A 58 12.86 -13.97 10.73
CA LYS A 58 13.86 -15.00 10.44
C LYS A 58 13.67 -15.74 9.11
N ASP A 59 12.51 -15.59 8.48
CA ASP A 59 12.11 -16.22 7.21
C ASP A 59 12.26 -15.31 5.98
N PHE A 60 13.01 -14.20 6.10
CA PHE A 60 13.12 -13.19 5.05
C PHE A 60 14.06 -13.56 3.89
N ASP A 61 14.91 -14.56 4.02
CA ASP A 61 15.97 -14.86 3.05
C ASP A 61 15.47 -15.14 1.63
N GLU A 62 14.35 -15.85 1.47
CA GLU A 62 13.76 -16.09 0.15
C GLU A 62 13.25 -14.79 -0.49
N TYR A 63 12.64 -13.93 0.32
CA TYR A 63 12.16 -12.62 -0.11
C TYR A 63 13.32 -11.75 -0.58
N LYS A 64 14.42 -11.72 0.19
CA LYS A 64 15.66 -11.00 -0.13
C LYS A 64 16.28 -11.47 -1.45
N LYS A 65 16.29 -12.79 -1.72
CA LYS A 65 16.81 -13.35 -2.99
C LYS A 65 16.06 -12.80 -4.20
N ASP A 66 14.73 -12.71 -4.12
CA ASP A 66 13.93 -12.24 -5.25
C ASP A 66 14.04 -10.73 -5.46
N PHE A 67 14.12 -9.96 -4.38
CA PHE A 67 14.39 -8.52 -4.50
C PHE A 67 15.76 -8.25 -5.13
N LYS A 68 16.77 -9.06 -4.81
CA LYS A 68 18.09 -8.97 -5.46
C LYS A 68 18.00 -9.16 -6.97
N LYS A 69 17.16 -10.07 -7.49
CA LYS A 69 16.95 -10.27 -8.94
C LYS A 69 16.40 -9.03 -9.65
N LEU A 70 15.69 -8.17 -8.92
CA LEU A 70 15.11 -6.92 -9.40
C LEU A 70 15.96 -5.68 -9.06
N ASN A 71 17.19 -5.89 -8.57
CA ASN A 71 18.09 -4.82 -8.09
C ASN A 71 17.47 -3.96 -6.97
N ILE A 72 16.49 -4.50 -6.22
CA ILE A 72 15.90 -3.82 -5.06
C ILE A 72 16.78 -4.08 -3.84
N SER A 73 17.32 -3.01 -3.26
CA SER A 73 18.16 -3.11 -2.07
C SER A 73 17.34 -3.40 -0.81
N THR A 74 17.75 -4.44 -0.09
CA THR A 74 17.20 -4.76 1.25
C THR A 74 18.18 -4.39 2.38
N LYS A 75 19.18 -3.55 2.08
CA LYS A 75 20.25 -3.16 3.04
C LYS A 75 19.68 -2.60 4.36
N TYR A 76 18.57 -1.90 4.28
CA TYR A 76 17.94 -1.22 5.42
C TYR A 76 16.72 -1.96 5.98
N VAL A 77 16.51 -3.20 5.57
CA VAL A 77 15.54 -4.10 6.23
C VAL A 77 16.26 -4.74 7.42
N GLN A 78 15.79 -4.45 8.62
CA GLN A 78 16.31 -5.05 9.84
C GLN A 78 15.67 -6.43 10.07
N ILE A 79 16.42 -7.36 10.64
CA ILE A 79 15.94 -8.72 10.90
C ILE A 79 15.71 -8.93 12.40
N ALA A 80 14.46 -9.28 12.73
CA ALA A 80 14.10 -9.77 14.05
C ALA A 80 14.21 -11.30 14.06
N SER A 81 15.35 -11.82 14.52
CA SER A 81 15.72 -13.26 14.40
C SER A 81 14.85 -14.22 15.23
N ASN A 82 14.11 -13.69 16.21
CA ASN A 82 13.28 -14.47 17.12
C ASN A 82 11.81 -14.57 16.71
N VAL A 83 11.41 -13.89 15.62
CA VAL A 83 10.03 -13.90 15.13
C VAL A 83 9.97 -14.16 13.62
N PHE A 84 8.78 -14.48 13.12
CA PHE A 84 8.53 -14.54 11.68
C PHE A 84 8.18 -13.16 11.12
N THR A 85 8.37 -13.00 9.81
CA THR A 85 7.88 -11.84 9.07
C THR A 85 6.35 -11.76 9.18
N THR A 86 5.83 -10.54 9.21
CA THR A 86 4.39 -10.27 9.21
C THR A 86 3.70 -11.07 8.10
N THR A 87 2.65 -11.79 8.46
CA THR A 87 1.96 -12.69 7.55
C THR A 87 0.45 -12.50 7.62
N GLY A 88 -0.19 -12.31 6.48
CA GLY A 88 -1.64 -12.38 6.32
C GLY A 88 -2.05 -13.77 5.86
N PHE A 89 -3.03 -14.36 6.54
CA PHE A 89 -3.68 -15.60 6.15
C PHE A 89 -5.06 -15.25 5.60
N VAL A 90 -5.32 -15.61 4.35
CA VAL A 90 -6.62 -15.38 3.74
C VAL A 90 -7.23 -16.67 3.26
N MET A 91 -8.50 -16.85 3.56
CA MET A 91 -9.35 -17.89 3.00
C MET A 91 -10.42 -17.23 2.14
N THR A 92 -10.55 -17.68 0.89
CA THR A 92 -11.51 -17.17 -0.09
C THR A 92 -12.49 -18.26 -0.42
N ASP A 93 -13.80 -17.96 -0.41
CA ASP A 93 -14.85 -18.89 -0.80
C ASP A 93 -15.22 -18.76 -2.29
N LYS A 94 -16.13 -19.61 -2.79
CA LYS A 94 -16.58 -19.63 -4.19
C LYS A 94 -17.28 -18.34 -4.66
N THR A 95 -17.65 -17.47 -3.75
CA THR A 95 -18.34 -16.20 -4.03
C THR A 95 -17.45 -14.99 -3.73
N ASP A 96 -16.13 -15.21 -3.69
CA ASP A 96 -15.09 -14.20 -3.44
C ASP A 96 -15.19 -13.51 -2.06
N ASN A 97 -15.92 -14.09 -1.08
CA ASN A 97 -15.84 -13.63 0.29
C ASN A 97 -14.52 -14.07 0.92
N GLN A 98 -13.96 -13.22 1.77
CA GLN A 98 -12.66 -13.45 2.37
C GLN A 98 -12.70 -13.33 3.89
N ILE A 99 -12.03 -14.27 4.54
CA ILE A 99 -11.74 -14.23 5.99
C ILE A 99 -10.23 -14.07 6.13
N TRP A 100 -9.81 -12.99 6.81
CA TRP A 100 -8.42 -12.63 7.02
C TRP A 100 -8.00 -12.81 8.47
N GLY A 101 -6.81 -13.36 8.67
CA GLY A 101 -6.07 -13.33 9.92
C GLY A 101 -4.70 -12.70 9.69
N TYR A 102 -4.25 -11.82 10.58
CA TYR A 102 -2.92 -11.21 10.51
C TYR A 102 -2.07 -11.58 11.71
N PHE A 103 -0.86 -12.01 11.43
CA PHE A 103 0.21 -12.17 12.41
C PHE A 103 1.21 -11.03 12.24
N TYR A 104 1.32 -10.14 13.19
CA TYR A 104 2.16 -8.94 13.08
C TYR A 104 3.66 -9.26 13.13
N GLY A 105 4.11 -10.20 13.98
CA GLY A 105 5.49 -10.67 14.00
C GLY A 105 6.51 -9.54 14.02
N ALA A 106 7.31 -9.46 12.94
CA ALA A 106 8.37 -8.44 12.84
C ALA A 106 7.85 -6.99 12.79
N THR A 107 6.58 -6.74 12.47
CA THR A 107 5.98 -5.38 12.49
C THR A 107 6.05 -4.75 13.88
N ASP A 108 6.01 -5.53 14.96
CA ASP A 108 6.10 -5.01 16.33
C ASP A 108 7.43 -4.29 16.62
N PHE A 109 8.44 -4.55 15.81
CA PHE A 109 9.77 -3.92 15.96
C PHE A 109 9.94 -2.65 15.13
N VAL A 110 9.02 -2.34 14.21
CA VAL A 110 9.15 -1.19 13.28
C VAL A 110 9.31 0.13 14.02
N SER A 111 8.67 0.30 15.18
CA SER A 111 8.81 1.51 16.01
C SER A 111 10.23 1.77 16.53
N LYS A 112 11.13 0.76 16.49
CA LYS A 112 12.54 0.87 16.88
C LYS A 112 13.42 1.47 15.78
N LEU A 113 12.94 1.52 14.53
CA LEU A 113 13.67 2.09 13.40
C LEU A 113 13.87 3.60 13.56
N LYS A 114 15.04 4.09 13.13
CA LYS A 114 15.42 5.50 13.23
C LYS A 114 15.68 6.10 11.86
N LEU A 115 14.85 7.05 11.42
CA LEU A 115 14.97 7.72 10.13
C LEU A 115 16.25 8.56 10.00
N ASP A 116 16.78 9.10 11.10
CA ASP A 116 18.00 9.89 11.12
C ASP A 116 19.24 9.13 10.63
N THR A 117 19.18 7.80 10.61
CA THR A 117 20.26 6.95 10.09
C THR A 117 20.27 6.84 8.56
N ILE A 118 19.17 7.22 7.88
CA ILE A 118 19.01 6.97 6.44
C ILE A 118 18.41 8.16 5.67
N ALA A 119 17.48 8.92 6.27
CA ALA A 119 16.74 9.98 5.60
C ALA A 119 17.57 11.26 5.46
N LYS A 120 17.42 11.94 4.32
CA LYS A 120 18.02 13.23 4.01
C LYS A 120 16.94 14.30 3.97
N LYS A 121 17.33 15.56 4.12
CA LYS A 121 16.43 16.72 4.24
C LYS A 121 15.37 16.83 3.11
N ASN A 122 15.70 16.41 1.91
CA ASN A 122 14.80 16.51 0.75
C ASN A 122 14.09 15.21 0.39
N ASP A 123 14.24 14.17 1.19
CA ASP A 123 13.57 12.90 0.93
C ASP A 123 12.07 13.02 1.22
N LEU A 124 11.28 12.29 0.45
CA LEU A 124 9.87 12.04 0.73
C LEU A 124 9.75 10.67 1.41
N VAL A 125 9.21 10.64 2.61
CA VAL A 125 8.99 9.40 3.36
C VAL A 125 7.58 8.91 3.10
N HIS A 126 7.41 7.72 2.52
CA HIS A 126 6.12 7.06 2.44
C HIS A 126 5.91 6.22 3.71
N ILE A 127 5.00 6.67 4.56
CA ILE A 127 4.62 5.99 5.81
C ILE A 127 3.38 5.14 5.53
N GLY A 128 3.60 3.87 5.18
CA GLY A 128 2.54 2.89 5.02
C GLY A 128 2.06 2.30 6.35
N PRO A 129 1.03 1.43 6.32
CA PRO A 129 0.46 0.81 7.52
C PRO A 129 1.42 -0.24 8.11
N SER A 130 2.34 0.22 8.96
CA SER A 130 3.38 -0.58 9.60
C SER A 130 3.07 -0.90 11.08
N GLY A 131 1.80 -1.22 11.36
CA GLY A 131 1.25 -1.25 12.71
C GLY A 131 1.14 0.16 13.32
N THR A 132 0.21 0.37 14.24
CA THR A 132 -0.05 1.70 14.81
C THR A 132 1.19 2.32 15.42
N LYS A 133 1.91 1.58 16.28
CA LYS A 133 3.14 2.07 16.95
C LYS A 133 4.24 2.43 15.93
N GLY A 134 4.43 1.60 14.89
CA GLY A 134 5.45 1.81 13.86
C GLY A 134 5.15 3.04 13.01
N SER A 135 3.95 3.14 12.46
CA SER A 135 3.54 4.26 11.62
C SER A 135 3.60 5.60 12.38
N ILE A 136 3.11 5.64 13.62
CA ILE A 136 3.13 6.86 14.44
C ILE A 136 4.55 7.22 14.90
N SER A 137 5.41 6.24 15.15
CA SER A 137 6.83 6.50 15.38
C SER A 137 7.47 7.22 14.19
N PHE A 138 7.21 6.78 12.95
CA PHE A 138 7.70 7.44 11.76
C PHE A 138 7.11 8.86 11.56
N VAL A 139 5.82 9.04 11.81
CA VAL A 139 5.18 10.36 11.81
C VAL A 139 5.93 11.32 12.75
N LYS A 140 6.11 10.93 14.02
CA LYS A 140 6.81 11.75 15.02
C LYS A 140 8.27 12.06 14.62
N GLN A 141 8.95 11.10 13.98
CA GLN A 141 10.31 11.29 13.49
C GLN A 141 10.35 12.26 12.29
N CYS A 142 9.42 12.13 11.32
CA CYS A 142 9.32 13.07 10.20
C CYS A 142 9.05 14.50 10.67
N ILE A 143 8.15 14.70 11.63
CA ILE A 143 7.86 16.02 12.21
C ILE A 143 9.12 16.60 12.87
N ARG A 144 9.79 15.82 13.73
CA ARG A 144 11.01 16.27 14.42
C ARG A 144 12.13 16.68 13.46
N GLN A 145 12.30 15.91 12.37
CA GLN A 145 13.36 16.10 11.37
C GLN A 145 12.95 17.02 10.23
N LYS A 146 11.72 17.56 10.24
CA LYS A 146 11.15 18.38 9.17
C LYS A 146 11.20 17.71 7.78
N LEU A 147 10.97 16.39 7.75
CA LEU A 147 10.89 15.61 6.52
C LEU A 147 9.49 15.68 5.93
N SER A 148 9.42 15.82 4.61
CA SER A 148 8.15 15.65 3.89
C SER A 148 7.72 14.20 3.93
N TYR A 149 6.42 13.93 4.14
CA TYR A 149 5.94 12.56 4.11
C TYR A 149 4.56 12.41 3.46
N MET A 150 4.35 11.24 2.88
CA MET A 150 3.05 10.72 2.48
C MET A 150 2.54 9.83 3.61
N PHE A 151 1.38 10.16 4.14
CA PHE A 151 0.72 9.36 5.18
C PHE A 151 -0.33 8.45 4.55
N ASP A 152 -0.14 7.16 4.73
CA ASP A 152 -0.98 6.08 4.23
C ASP A 152 -1.42 5.22 5.43
N PRO A 153 -2.45 5.62 6.17
CA PRO A 153 -2.84 4.91 7.39
C PRO A 153 -3.38 3.50 7.10
N GLY A 154 -4.07 3.30 5.98
CA GLY A 154 -4.58 1.98 5.59
C GLY A 154 -5.35 1.31 6.75
N PHE A 155 -5.06 0.03 7.00
CA PHE A 155 -5.76 -0.76 8.02
C PHE A 155 -5.54 -0.29 9.46
N ILE A 156 -4.49 0.50 9.77
CA ILE A 156 -4.31 1.04 11.13
C ILE A 156 -5.40 2.04 11.53
N LEU A 157 -6.21 2.51 10.57
CA LEU A 157 -7.38 3.35 10.85
C LEU A 157 -8.35 2.71 11.85
N THR A 158 -8.36 1.39 11.99
CA THR A 158 -9.23 0.70 12.96
C THR A 158 -8.68 0.71 14.38
N GLU A 159 -7.39 1.00 14.56
CA GLU A 159 -6.67 0.87 15.85
C GLU A 159 -6.09 2.19 16.36
N VAL A 160 -5.74 3.11 15.43
CA VAL A 160 -5.08 4.36 15.77
C VAL A 160 -6.01 5.30 16.53
N THR A 161 -5.51 6.00 17.54
CA THR A 161 -6.29 7.01 18.27
C THR A 161 -6.59 8.23 17.39
N ASN A 162 -7.57 9.04 17.77
CA ASN A 162 -7.87 10.26 17.03
C ASN A 162 -6.71 11.26 17.08
N GLU A 163 -6.04 11.37 18.22
CA GLU A 163 -4.90 12.26 18.44
C GLU A 163 -3.71 11.91 17.55
N ASP A 164 -3.35 10.62 17.48
CA ASP A 164 -2.24 10.15 16.65
C ASP A 164 -2.59 10.24 15.15
N LEU A 165 -3.84 9.94 14.77
CA LEU A 165 -4.32 10.09 13.39
C LEU A 165 -4.31 11.57 12.96
N GLU A 166 -4.83 12.46 13.79
CA GLU A 166 -4.81 13.90 13.55
C GLU A 166 -3.38 14.42 13.41
N LEU A 167 -2.48 14.00 14.30
CA LEU A 167 -1.05 14.35 14.24
C LEU A 167 -0.45 13.95 12.88
N GLY A 168 -0.72 12.73 12.42
CA GLY A 168 -0.25 12.22 11.13
C GLY A 168 -0.76 13.01 9.95
N ILE A 169 -2.06 13.27 9.92
CA ILE A 169 -2.70 14.01 8.82
C ILE A 169 -2.29 15.48 8.85
N LYS A 170 -2.27 16.13 10.00
CA LYS A 170 -2.00 17.57 10.13
C LYS A 170 -0.63 17.98 9.59
N ASN A 171 0.34 17.09 9.64
CA ASN A 171 1.73 17.38 9.28
C ASN A 171 2.19 16.71 7.98
N CYS A 172 1.38 15.87 7.33
CA CYS A 172 1.76 15.24 6.07
C CYS A 172 1.68 16.24 4.90
N LYS A 173 2.47 15.98 3.86
CA LYS A 173 2.33 16.65 2.56
C LYS A 173 1.26 15.96 1.72
N TYR A 174 1.23 14.62 1.75
CA TYR A 174 0.26 13.80 1.04
C TYR A 174 -0.50 12.93 2.05
N LEU A 175 -1.83 12.90 1.95
CA LEU A 175 -2.69 11.90 2.57
C LEU A 175 -3.22 10.99 1.48
N ILE A 176 -3.08 9.68 1.63
CA ILE A 176 -3.59 8.72 0.66
C ILE A 176 -4.42 7.65 1.34
N GLY A 177 -5.51 7.25 0.68
CA GLY A 177 -6.36 6.15 1.08
C GLY A 177 -7.32 5.76 -0.05
N ASN A 178 -8.03 4.65 0.11
CA ASN A 178 -9.18 4.38 -0.74
C ASN A 178 -10.40 5.20 -0.28
N ASP A 179 -11.51 5.13 -1.04
CA ASP A 179 -12.73 5.88 -0.76
C ASP A 179 -13.31 5.56 0.63
N TYR A 180 -13.26 4.30 1.06
CA TYR A 180 -13.69 3.89 2.39
C TYR A 180 -12.79 4.47 3.49
N GLU A 181 -11.47 4.40 3.32
CA GLU A 181 -10.47 4.92 4.28
C GLU A 181 -10.60 6.44 4.45
N ILE A 182 -10.71 7.17 3.35
CA ILE A 182 -10.89 8.63 3.39
C ILE A 182 -12.25 9.00 4.01
N ALA A 183 -13.33 8.28 3.67
CA ALA A 183 -14.65 8.49 4.30
C ALA A 183 -14.61 8.20 5.82
N LEU A 184 -13.83 7.20 6.24
CA LEU A 184 -13.65 6.89 7.65
C LEU A 184 -12.94 8.02 8.40
N VAL A 185 -11.89 8.61 7.81
CA VAL A 185 -11.21 9.79 8.35
C VAL A 185 -12.19 10.96 8.47
N GLN A 186 -12.97 11.24 7.42
CA GLN A 186 -13.96 12.32 7.42
C GLN A 186 -15.04 12.12 8.50
N LYS A 187 -15.48 10.89 8.72
CA LYS A 187 -16.43 10.53 9.77
C LYS A 187 -15.87 10.75 11.19
N ARG A 188 -14.57 10.48 11.37
CA ARG A 188 -13.91 10.63 12.68
C ARG A 188 -13.68 12.10 13.08
N PHE A 189 -13.53 13.01 12.11
CA PHE A 189 -13.20 14.42 12.35
C PHE A 189 -14.26 15.34 11.77
N LYS A 190 -15.05 16.00 12.64
CA LYS A 190 -16.05 17.00 12.21
C LYS A 190 -15.43 18.17 11.40
N ASN A 191 -14.16 18.50 11.68
CA ASN A 191 -13.38 19.55 11.04
C ASN A 191 -12.48 19.04 9.91
N TRP A 192 -12.76 17.88 9.29
CA TRP A 192 -11.92 17.26 8.28
C TRP A 192 -11.52 18.18 7.13
N LYS A 193 -12.41 19.11 6.71
CA LYS A 193 -12.09 20.10 5.67
C LYS A 193 -10.91 21.00 6.07
N SER A 194 -10.85 21.42 7.32
CA SER A 194 -9.72 22.18 7.86
C SER A 194 -8.48 21.32 7.99
N LEU A 195 -8.66 20.06 8.42
CA LEU A 195 -7.56 19.11 8.56
C LEU A 195 -6.90 18.78 7.21
N PHE A 196 -7.65 18.77 6.12
CA PHE A 196 -7.15 18.52 4.76
C PHE A 196 -6.59 19.78 4.06
N LYS A 197 -6.78 20.98 4.63
CA LYS A 197 -6.27 22.21 4.05
C LYS A 197 -4.75 22.21 3.91
N ASN A 198 -4.25 22.73 2.78
CA ASN A 198 -2.82 22.78 2.43
C ASN A 198 -2.15 21.39 2.30
N LYS A 199 -2.92 20.37 1.96
CA LYS A 199 -2.44 19.02 1.70
C LYS A 199 -2.86 18.55 0.33
N ILE A 200 -2.14 17.56 -0.17
CA ILE A 200 -2.56 16.80 -1.34
C ILE A 200 -3.25 15.54 -0.82
N VAL A 201 -4.57 15.48 -1.01
CA VAL A 201 -5.38 14.32 -0.61
C VAL A 201 -5.63 13.47 -1.83
N ILE A 202 -5.29 12.19 -1.73
CA ILE A 202 -5.41 11.21 -2.80
C ILE A 202 -6.42 10.16 -2.38
N THR A 203 -7.53 10.08 -3.12
CA THR A 203 -8.56 9.06 -2.91
C THR A 203 -8.57 8.10 -4.09
N THR A 204 -8.16 6.86 -3.88
CA THR A 204 -8.25 5.81 -4.89
C THR A 204 -9.65 5.19 -4.90
N LEU A 205 -10.20 4.95 -6.11
CA LEU A 205 -11.59 4.53 -6.34
C LEU A 205 -11.66 3.18 -7.08
N GLY A 206 -10.62 2.36 -6.97
CA GLY A 206 -10.50 1.09 -7.69
C GLY A 206 -10.65 1.26 -9.20
N GLY A 207 -11.52 0.49 -9.83
CA GLY A 207 -11.77 0.56 -11.27
C GLY A 207 -12.33 1.91 -11.78
N LYS A 208 -12.74 2.81 -10.88
CA LYS A 208 -13.18 4.17 -11.23
C LYS A 208 -12.01 5.17 -11.30
N GLY A 209 -10.79 4.76 -10.93
CA GLY A 209 -9.60 5.60 -10.97
C GLY A 209 -9.23 6.23 -9.63
N ALA A 210 -8.93 7.52 -9.62
CA ALA A 210 -8.59 8.25 -8.40
C ALA A 210 -8.98 9.73 -8.49
N ILE A 211 -9.05 10.38 -7.34
CA ILE A 211 -9.20 11.84 -7.21
C ILE A 211 -8.00 12.34 -6.43
N ILE A 212 -7.39 13.42 -6.92
CA ILE A 212 -6.31 14.14 -6.23
C ILE A 212 -6.82 15.55 -5.97
N GLU A 213 -6.87 15.92 -4.71
CA GLU A 213 -7.37 17.23 -4.25
C GLU A 213 -6.22 18.03 -3.66
N GLU A 214 -6.07 19.27 -4.10
CA GLU A 214 -5.09 20.22 -3.58
C GLU A 214 -5.69 21.62 -3.54
N ASN A 215 -5.73 22.25 -2.36
CA ASN A 215 -6.18 23.63 -2.16
C ASN A 215 -7.54 23.96 -2.82
N GLY A 216 -8.49 23.02 -2.73
CA GLY A 216 -9.84 23.16 -3.31
C GLY A 216 -9.95 22.79 -4.79
N ASN A 217 -8.84 22.57 -5.47
CA ASN A 217 -8.82 22.03 -6.84
C ASN A 217 -8.88 20.50 -6.80
N SER A 218 -9.55 19.92 -7.79
CA SER A 218 -9.70 18.46 -7.91
C SER A 218 -9.26 17.97 -9.28
N ILE A 219 -8.37 17.00 -9.30
CA ILE A 219 -7.87 16.34 -10.52
C ILE A 219 -8.44 14.91 -10.52
N LYS A 220 -9.29 14.62 -11.48
CA LYS A 220 -9.81 13.25 -11.68
C LYS A 220 -8.85 12.46 -12.56
N ILE A 221 -8.40 11.32 -12.06
CA ILE A 221 -7.54 10.37 -12.78
C ILE A 221 -8.40 9.20 -13.21
N LYS A 222 -8.56 9.02 -14.52
CA LYS A 222 -9.24 7.86 -15.06
C LYS A 222 -8.41 6.59 -14.80
N ALA A 223 -9.05 5.48 -14.44
CA ALA A 223 -8.36 4.20 -14.33
C ALA A 223 -7.74 3.81 -15.68
N ALA A 224 -6.52 3.30 -15.66
CA ALA A 224 -5.93 2.71 -16.84
C ALA A 224 -6.56 1.33 -17.11
N LYS A 225 -6.86 1.04 -18.37
CA LYS A 225 -7.47 -0.23 -18.77
C LYS A 225 -6.50 -1.39 -18.57
N ALA A 226 -6.85 -2.34 -17.73
CA ALA A 226 -6.21 -3.64 -17.62
C ALA A 226 -6.68 -4.55 -18.79
N ARG A 227 -5.84 -5.52 -19.19
CA ARG A 227 -6.22 -6.54 -20.18
C ARG A 227 -7.27 -7.50 -19.60
N LYS A 228 -7.12 -7.86 -18.34
CA LYS A 228 -8.01 -8.71 -17.55
C LYS A 228 -7.89 -8.28 -16.09
N VAL A 229 -8.89 -8.58 -15.29
CA VAL A 229 -8.83 -8.40 -13.83
C VAL A 229 -8.88 -9.79 -13.21
N ILE A 230 -7.80 -10.18 -12.53
CA ILE A 230 -7.64 -11.49 -11.89
C ILE A 230 -7.66 -11.35 -10.38
N ASP A 231 -6.83 -10.43 -9.83
CA ASP A 231 -6.69 -10.25 -8.39
C ASP A 231 -6.44 -8.76 -8.10
N PRO A 232 -7.37 -8.06 -7.41
CA PRO A 232 -7.19 -6.64 -7.08
C PRO A 232 -6.20 -6.40 -5.92
N THR A 233 -5.74 -7.47 -5.25
CA THR A 233 -4.84 -7.36 -4.10
C THR A 233 -3.49 -6.74 -4.51
N GLY A 234 -3.07 -5.69 -3.80
CA GLY A 234 -1.83 -4.96 -4.11
C GLY A 234 -1.94 -3.91 -5.20
N ALA A 235 -3.11 -3.75 -5.85
CA ALA A 235 -3.32 -2.66 -6.82
C ALA A 235 -3.10 -1.28 -6.20
N GLY A 236 -3.52 -1.08 -4.95
CA GLY A 236 -3.27 0.13 -4.20
C GLY A 236 -1.79 0.40 -3.96
N ASP A 237 -1.00 -0.63 -3.64
CA ASP A 237 0.46 -0.51 -3.44
C ASP A 237 1.17 -0.18 -4.76
N ALA A 238 0.76 -0.82 -5.86
CA ALA A 238 1.26 -0.52 -7.19
C ALA A 238 0.89 0.91 -7.64
N TRP A 239 -0.33 1.36 -7.31
CA TRP A 239 -0.75 2.75 -7.56
C TRP A 239 0.15 3.74 -6.84
N ARG A 240 0.42 3.52 -5.55
CA ARG A 240 1.33 4.33 -4.74
C ARG A 240 2.73 4.37 -5.33
N ALA A 241 3.24 3.24 -5.78
CA ALA A 241 4.55 3.15 -6.43
C ALA A 241 4.62 3.97 -7.72
N GLY A 242 3.61 3.86 -8.60
CA GLY A 242 3.55 4.65 -9.82
C GLY A 242 3.47 6.16 -9.55
N PHE A 243 2.67 6.57 -8.56
CA PHE A 243 2.57 7.95 -8.13
C PHE A 243 3.91 8.48 -7.58
N LEU A 244 4.53 7.73 -6.67
CA LEU A 244 5.83 8.09 -6.07
C LEU A 244 6.95 8.15 -7.12
N ALA A 245 6.94 7.24 -8.10
CA ALA A 245 7.87 7.27 -9.22
C ALA A 245 7.72 8.53 -10.08
N GLY A 246 6.50 9.04 -10.21
CA GLY A 246 6.23 10.31 -10.87
C GLY A 246 6.73 11.51 -10.06
N ILE A 247 6.49 11.51 -8.75
CA ILE A 247 6.99 12.56 -7.84
C ILE A 247 8.52 12.61 -7.86
N GLU A 248 9.21 11.47 -7.82
CA GLU A 248 10.68 11.41 -7.86
C GLU A 248 11.25 12.02 -9.15
N ARG A 249 10.53 11.90 -10.26
CA ARG A 249 10.91 12.48 -11.56
C ARG A 249 10.45 13.93 -11.76
N GLY A 250 9.80 14.53 -10.78
CA GLY A 250 9.32 15.91 -10.83
C GLY A 250 8.12 16.13 -11.75
N PHE A 251 7.34 15.10 -12.06
CA PHE A 251 6.11 15.25 -12.86
C PHE A 251 5.00 15.95 -12.07
N ASP A 252 4.07 16.56 -12.79
CA ASP A 252 2.86 17.13 -12.20
C ASP A 252 1.94 16.06 -11.59
N LEU A 253 1.03 16.48 -10.69
CA LEU A 253 0.17 15.56 -9.95
C LEU A 253 -0.74 14.71 -10.86
N LYS A 254 -1.16 15.26 -12.01
CA LYS A 254 -1.98 14.52 -12.96
C LYS A 254 -1.18 13.37 -13.57
N THR A 255 0.02 13.65 -14.04
CA THR A 255 0.94 12.65 -14.60
C THR A 255 1.31 11.60 -13.55
N CYS A 256 1.62 12.03 -12.30
CA CYS A 256 1.88 11.09 -11.20
C CYS A 256 0.69 10.16 -10.95
N GLY A 257 -0.53 10.70 -10.90
CA GLY A 257 -1.75 9.89 -10.72
C GLY A 257 -2.00 8.92 -11.88
N GLN A 258 -1.75 9.35 -13.11
CA GLN A 258 -1.84 8.51 -14.30
C GLN A 258 -0.81 7.36 -14.28
N MET A 259 0.42 7.64 -13.83
CA MET A 259 1.44 6.59 -13.62
C MET A 259 0.99 5.60 -12.55
N GLY A 260 0.39 6.07 -11.47
CA GLY A 260 -0.23 5.23 -10.45
C GLY A 260 -1.30 4.30 -11.04
N ALA A 261 -2.20 4.85 -11.84
CA ALA A 261 -3.27 4.06 -12.47
C ALA A 261 -2.72 3.01 -13.47
N VAL A 262 -1.66 3.35 -14.23
CA VAL A 262 -1.00 2.38 -15.13
C VAL A 262 -0.34 1.25 -14.32
N ALA A 263 0.39 1.55 -13.25
CA ALA A 263 1.00 0.54 -12.40
C ALA A 263 -0.05 -0.41 -11.79
N ALA A 264 -1.14 0.16 -11.26
CA ALA A 264 -2.26 -0.62 -10.72
C ALA A 264 -2.91 -1.52 -11.78
N SER A 265 -3.02 -1.06 -13.04
CA SER A 265 -3.59 -1.86 -14.13
C SER A 265 -2.78 -3.11 -14.47
N PHE A 266 -1.47 -3.11 -14.26
CA PHE A 266 -0.64 -4.30 -14.38
C PHE A 266 -0.80 -5.22 -13.16
N ALA A 267 -0.91 -4.64 -11.96
CA ALA A 267 -1.03 -5.42 -10.74
C ALA A 267 -2.27 -6.31 -10.72
N VAL A 268 -3.40 -5.80 -11.19
CA VAL A 268 -4.66 -6.57 -11.20
C VAL A 268 -4.71 -7.71 -12.22
N GLU A 269 -3.72 -7.80 -13.13
CA GLU A 269 -3.69 -8.80 -14.21
C GLU A 269 -3.15 -10.17 -13.75
N GLU A 270 -2.56 -10.27 -12.57
CA GLU A 270 -1.93 -11.47 -12.05
C GLU A 270 -2.29 -11.74 -10.60
N TYR A 271 -2.21 -13.01 -10.18
CA TYR A 271 -2.44 -13.38 -8.79
C TYR A 271 -1.31 -12.91 -7.87
N GLY A 272 -1.70 -12.33 -6.74
CA GLY A 272 -0.81 -11.89 -5.67
C GLY A 272 -0.14 -10.55 -5.96
N THR A 273 0.27 -9.89 -4.89
CA THR A 273 0.68 -8.50 -4.88
C THR A 273 2.00 -8.20 -5.63
N GLN A 274 2.79 -9.22 -5.94
CA GLN A 274 4.08 -9.14 -6.66
C GLN A 274 4.16 -10.20 -7.78
N GLY A 275 2.99 -10.65 -8.29
CA GLY A 275 2.92 -11.61 -9.39
C GLY A 275 3.05 -10.98 -10.77
N PHE A 276 2.86 -9.67 -10.88
CA PHE A 276 2.88 -8.95 -12.14
C PHE A 276 4.30 -8.50 -12.53
N PHE A 277 4.49 -8.28 -13.82
CA PHE A 277 5.74 -7.73 -14.35
C PHE A 277 5.45 -6.84 -15.56
N PHE A 278 6.26 -5.80 -15.74
CA PHE A 278 6.28 -4.99 -16.94
C PHE A 278 7.67 -4.41 -17.21
N THR A 279 7.99 -4.21 -18.47
CA THR A 279 9.14 -3.41 -18.91
C THR A 279 8.77 -1.93 -18.99
N LYS A 280 9.78 -1.03 -18.97
CA LYS A 280 9.55 0.42 -19.20
C LYS A 280 8.81 0.67 -20.52
N ILE A 281 9.11 -0.09 -21.57
CA ILE A 281 8.44 0.03 -22.88
C ILE A 281 6.96 -0.33 -22.76
N GLN A 282 6.62 -1.43 -22.10
CA GLN A 282 5.23 -1.83 -21.88
C GLN A 282 4.48 -0.79 -21.04
N PHE A 283 5.11 -0.25 -20.01
CA PHE A 283 4.54 0.79 -19.18
C PHE A 283 4.23 2.06 -19.97
N LYS A 284 5.21 2.59 -20.74
CA LYS A 284 5.04 3.76 -21.63
C LYS A 284 3.95 3.54 -22.65
N ASN A 285 3.90 2.37 -23.29
CA ASN A 285 2.88 2.05 -24.29
C ASN A 285 1.49 2.03 -23.66
N ARG A 286 1.31 1.41 -22.48
CA ARG A 286 0.02 1.41 -21.77
C ARG A 286 -0.36 2.82 -21.33
N TYR A 287 0.57 3.61 -20.85
CA TYR A 287 0.34 5.01 -20.51
C TYR A 287 -0.19 5.79 -21.73
N ARG A 288 0.53 5.71 -22.87
CA ARG A 288 0.12 6.37 -24.13
C ARG A 288 -1.26 5.93 -24.61
N GLN A 289 -1.57 4.64 -24.55
CA GLN A 289 -2.88 4.10 -24.94
C GLN A 289 -4.03 4.64 -24.08
N ASN A 290 -3.80 4.88 -22.80
CA ASN A 290 -4.86 5.32 -21.90
C ASN A 290 -4.99 6.85 -21.79
N TYR A 291 -3.91 7.59 -21.96
CA TYR A 291 -3.89 9.03 -21.72
C TYR A 291 -3.50 9.88 -22.92
N HIS A 292 -3.24 9.26 -24.07
CA HIS A 292 -2.93 9.92 -25.34
C HIS A 292 -1.77 10.91 -25.26
N SER A 293 -0.83 10.70 -24.35
CA SER A 293 0.36 11.50 -24.15
C SER A 293 1.60 10.64 -23.99
N MET A 294 2.77 11.22 -24.26
CA MET A 294 4.05 10.53 -24.11
C MET A 294 4.54 10.66 -22.68
N LEU A 295 5.19 9.62 -22.19
CA LEU A 295 5.81 9.59 -20.85
C LEU A 295 7.31 9.38 -21.01
N ASN A 296 8.11 10.34 -20.51
CA ASN A 296 9.56 10.25 -20.50
C ASN A 296 10.02 9.63 -19.17
N LEU A 297 10.37 8.34 -19.19
CA LEU A 297 10.86 7.57 -18.04
C LEU A 297 12.35 7.30 -18.18
#